data_e700e642d0039fb68f054989be57f41e
#
_entry.id   e700e642d0039fb68f054989be57f41e
#
_cell.length_a   1.000
_cell.length_b   1.000
_cell.length_c   1.000
_cell.angle_alpha   90.00
_cell.angle_beta   90.00
_cell.angle_gamma   90.00
#
_symmetry.space_group_name_H-M   'P 1'
#
loop_
_entity.id
_entity.type
_entity.pdbx_description
1 polymer ?
#
loop_
_entity_poly.entity_id
_entity_poly.type
_entity_poly.pdbx_seq_one_letter_code
_entity_poly.pdbx_strand_id
1 'polypeptide(L)'
;MTRPDDMLAHIINGMLDRNPNLPPEMVEDVIMGCGNPEGAMGHNIGRNAAVLSNLPLTVGGTTVNRYCSSGLQSISMAASQVMAGCYDTVIAGGVEQITMLSGKQNMDGFVNEKLAESHPGIYHPMGITAECVANRYNVSRETQDEIAFESQTRTAAAQEAGKFTDEIIPMDTKMMLMNKETGESKDCLLYTSPSPRDRSLSRMPSSA
;
A
#
# COMPACT_ATOMS: atom_id res chain seq x y z
N MET A 1 14.93 0.54 -6.29
CA MET A 1 13.55 0.25 -5.86
C MET A 1 13.55 0.26 -4.34
N THR A 2 12.71 1.06 -3.72
CA THR A 2 12.70 1.24 -2.26
C THR A 2 12.00 0.05 -1.60
N ARG A 3 12.57 -0.45 -0.52
CA ARG A 3 11.99 -1.57 0.24
C ARG A 3 10.77 -1.11 1.03
N PRO A 4 9.76 -1.97 1.22
CA PRO A 4 8.55 -1.63 1.94
C PRO A 4 8.76 -1.39 3.45
N ASP A 5 9.69 -2.11 4.06
CA ASP A 5 10.10 -1.90 5.46
C ASP A 5 10.76 -0.53 5.67
N ASP A 6 11.64 -0.10 4.74
CA ASP A 6 12.25 1.25 4.76
C ASP A 6 11.19 2.34 4.57
N MET A 7 10.20 2.11 3.68
CA MET A 7 9.10 3.05 3.46
C MET A 7 8.26 3.23 4.73
N LEU A 8 7.92 2.15 5.41
CA LEU A 8 7.16 2.20 6.66
C LEU A 8 7.96 2.90 7.78
N ALA A 9 9.24 2.55 7.95
CA ALA A 9 10.08 3.20 8.95
C ALA A 9 10.20 4.71 8.70
N HIS A 10 10.34 5.12 7.43
CA HIS A 10 10.36 6.52 7.04
C HIS A 10 9.07 7.26 7.44
N ILE A 11 7.90 6.67 7.17
CA ILE A 11 6.60 7.25 7.52
C ILE A 11 6.41 7.30 9.03
N ILE A 12 6.79 6.25 9.77
CA ILE A 12 6.73 6.24 11.25
C ILE A 12 7.60 7.37 11.82
N ASN A 13 8.84 7.52 11.36
CA ASN A 13 9.73 8.58 11.82
C ASN A 13 9.17 9.96 11.50
N GLY A 14 8.71 10.19 10.27
CA GLY A 14 8.10 11.46 9.88
C GLY A 14 6.81 11.80 10.64
N MET A 15 6.06 10.78 11.07
CA MET A 15 4.90 10.98 11.92
C MET A 15 5.31 11.36 13.35
N LEU A 16 6.36 10.74 13.91
CA LEU A 16 6.93 11.13 15.20
C LEU A 16 7.46 12.57 15.16
N ASP A 17 8.19 12.95 14.11
CA ASP A 17 8.69 14.30 13.91
C ASP A 17 7.58 15.36 13.87
N ARG A 18 6.43 15.02 13.28
CA ARG A 18 5.24 15.89 13.25
C ARG A 18 4.50 15.97 14.60
N ASN A 19 4.79 15.06 15.51
CA ASN A 19 4.16 14.98 16.83
C ASN A 19 5.19 15.04 17.97
N PRO A 20 5.94 16.13 18.12
CA PRO A 20 7.06 16.23 19.08
C PRO A 20 6.62 16.10 20.55
N ASN A 21 5.33 16.20 20.83
CA ASN A 21 4.77 16.00 22.16
C ASN A 21 4.48 14.52 22.48
N LEU A 22 4.67 13.63 21.54
CA LEU A 22 4.55 12.18 21.72
C LEU A 22 5.94 11.55 21.81
N PRO A 23 6.46 11.26 23.03
CA PRO A 23 7.70 10.52 23.17
C PRO A 23 7.59 9.15 22.52
N PRO A 24 8.58 8.69 21.75
CA PRO A 24 8.54 7.37 21.10
C PRO A 24 8.30 6.20 22.07
N GLU A 25 8.71 6.35 23.33
CA GLU A 25 8.54 5.37 24.41
C GLU A 25 7.08 5.18 24.84
N MET A 26 6.20 6.11 24.49
CA MET A 26 4.77 6.00 24.77
C MET A 26 4.03 5.15 23.72
N VAL A 27 4.68 4.85 22.60
CA VAL A 27 4.09 3.94 21.60
C VAL A 27 4.23 2.52 22.08
N GLU A 28 3.10 1.79 22.16
CA GLU A 28 3.05 0.45 22.72
C GLU A 28 3.02 -0.63 21.65
N ASP A 29 2.36 -0.38 20.50
CA ASP A 29 2.30 -1.33 19.39
C ASP A 29 2.24 -0.62 18.02
N VAL A 30 2.65 -1.36 16.98
CA VAL A 30 2.60 -0.97 15.56
C VAL A 30 1.82 -2.02 14.80
N ILE A 31 0.62 -1.68 14.33
CA ILE A 31 -0.24 -2.61 13.59
C ILE A 31 -0.26 -2.20 12.11
N MET A 32 0.36 -3.00 11.25
CA MET A 32 0.45 -2.72 9.82
C MET A 32 -0.34 -3.70 8.97
N GLY A 33 -1.17 -3.15 8.09
CA GLY A 33 -1.86 -3.91 7.06
C GLY A 33 -0.95 -4.21 5.88
N CYS A 34 -0.97 -5.47 5.41
CA CYS A 34 -0.29 -5.89 4.19
C CYS A 34 -1.11 -6.98 3.52
N GLY A 35 -1.51 -6.75 2.27
CA GLY A 35 -2.36 -7.68 1.52
C GLY A 35 -1.60 -8.91 1.00
N ASN A 36 -0.30 -8.75 0.71
CA ASN A 36 0.58 -9.81 0.24
C ASN A 36 1.85 -9.86 1.09
N PRO A 37 1.80 -10.41 2.32
CA PRO A 37 2.93 -10.44 3.24
C PRO A 37 3.97 -11.51 2.84
N GLU A 38 4.56 -11.36 1.67
CA GLU A 38 5.57 -12.24 1.08
C GLU A 38 6.81 -11.48 0.62
N GLY A 39 7.91 -12.18 0.41
CA GLY A 39 9.16 -11.63 -0.09
C GLY A 39 9.64 -10.46 0.77
N ALA A 40 9.82 -9.29 0.16
CA ALA A 40 10.25 -8.08 0.88
C ALA A 40 9.23 -7.57 1.92
N MET A 41 7.96 -7.97 1.79
CA MET A 41 6.88 -7.69 2.75
C MET A 41 6.64 -8.86 3.71
N GLY A 42 7.39 -9.94 3.57
CA GLY A 42 7.29 -11.14 4.40
C GLY A 42 7.79 -10.97 5.82
N HIS A 43 7.85 -12.08 6.54
CA HIS A 43 8.09 -12.09 7.98
C HIS A 43 6.98 -11.31 8.70
N ASN A 44 7.29 -10.46 9.64
CA ASN A 44 6.32 -9.54 10.25
C ASN A 44 6.71 -8.10 9.89
N ILE A 45 6.17 -7.57 8.78
CA ILE A 45 6.58 -6.26 8.27
C ILE A 45 6.23 -5.12 9.24
N GLY A 46 5.16 -5.25 10.03
CA GLY A 46 4.83 -4.30 11.10
C GLY A 46 5.94 -4.24 12.15
N ARG A 47 6.45 -5.40 12.60
CA ARG A 47 7.56 -5.46 13.54
C ARG A 47 8.88 -4.99 12.91
N ASN A 48 9.14 -5.38 11.66
CA ASN A 48 10.35 -4.94 10.95
C ASN A 48 10.40 -3.41 10.87
N ALA A 49 9.30 -2.78 10.52
CA ALA A 49 9.19 -1.32 10.45
C ALA A 49 9.38 -0.64 11.81
N ALA A 50 8.79 -1.19 12.87
CA ALA A 50 8.99 -0.70 14.23
C ALA A 50 10.47 -0.72 14.63
N VAL A 51 11.17 -1.82 14.34
CA VAL A 51 12.61 -1.97 14.67
C VAL A 51 13.51 -1.06 13.82
N LEU A 52 13.13 -0.81 12.57
CA LEU A 52 13.88 0.07 11.66
C LEU A 52 13.63 1.56 11.92
N SER A 53 12.55 1.90 12.61
CA SER A 53 12.20 3.28 12.95
C SER A 53 12.90 3.75 14.23
N ASN A 54 12.65 5.00 14.62
CA ASN A 54 13.15 5.59 15.85
C ASN A 54 12.38 5.14 17.12
N LEU A 55 11.55 4.10 17.00
CA LEU A 55 10.83 3.53 18.14
C LEU A 55 11.76 2.64 19.00
N PRO A 56 11.53 2.56 20.31
CA PRO A 56 12.24 1.61 21.17
C PRO A 56 12.00 0.16 20.78
N LEU A 57 12.98 -0.71 21.03
CA LEU A 57 12.85 -2.15 20.74
C LEU A 57 11.74 -2.85 21.57
N THR A 58 11.26 -2.19 22.62
CA THR A 58 10.14 -2.67 23.44
C THR A 58 8.79 -2.56 22.78
N VAL A 59 8.64 -1.70 21.75
CA VAL A 59 7.39 -1.53 21.01
C VAL A 59 7.06 -2.80 20.26
N GLY A 60 5.83 -3.29 20.38
CA GLY A 60 5.32 -4.43 19.65
C GLY A 60 5.22 -4.19 18.13
N GLY A 61 4.85 -5.20 17.38
CA GLY A 61 4.58 -5.03 15.97
C GLY A 61 3.82 -6.22 15.41
N THR A 62 2.74 -5.92 14.66
CA THR A 62 1.82 -6.92 14.10
C THR A 62 1.56 -6.62 12.63
N THR A 63 1.46 -7.66 11.83
CA THR A 63 1.01 -7.57 10.44
C THR A 63 -0.36 -8.22 10.31
N VAL A 64 -1.32 -7.50 9.72
CA VAL A 64 -2.68 -8.01 9.48
C VAL A 64 -2.97 -8.07 8.00
N ASN A 65 -3.67 -9.10 7.56
CA ASN A 65 -4.07 -9.30 6.18
C ASN A 65 -5.59 -9.42 6.07
N ARG A 66 -6.17 -8.49 5.33
CA ARG A 66 -7.54 -8.54 4.79
C ARG A 66 -7.52 -8.02 3.35
N TYR A 67 -6.51 -8.45 2.56
CA TYR A 67 -6.26 -7.98 1.20
C TYR A 67 -6.28 -6.45 1.10
N CYS A 68 -7.02 -5.87 0.15
CA CYS A 68 -7.08 -4.41 -0.07
C CYS A 68 -7.63 -3.62 1.13
N SER A 69 -8.29 -4.26 2.10
CA SER A 69 -8.80 -3.63 3.33
C SER A 69 -7.83 -3.71 4.51
N SER A 70 -6.63 -4.23 4.31
CA SER A 70 -5.68 -4.49 5.42
C SER A 70 -5.34 -3.23 6.23
N GLY A 71 -5.13 -2.09 5.52
CA GLY A 71 -4.86 -0.82 6.18
C GLY A 71 -6.03 -0.31 7.03
N LEU A 72 -7.27 -0.41 6.53
CA LEU A 72 -8.46 -0.07 7.30
C LEU A 72 -8.65 -1.03 8.49
N GLN A 73 -8.34 -2.32 8.30
CA GLN A 73 -8.40 -3.32 9.35
C GLN A 73 -7.41 -3.01 10.48
N SER A 74 -6.19 -2.61 10.17
CA SER A 74 -5.19 -2.24 11.18
C SER A 74 -5.66 -1.05 12.02
N ILE A 75 -6.21 -0.02 11.39
CA ILE A 75 -6.79 1.15 12.09
C ILE A 75 -7.96 0.74 12.99
N SER A 76 -8.87 -0.11 12.49
CA SER A 76 -10.00 -0.60 13.27
C SER A 76 -9.56 -1.42 14.50
N MET A 77 -8.52 -2.25 14.34
CA MET A 77 -7.98 -3.03 15.47
C MET A 77 -7.33 -2.11 16.50
N ALA A 78 -6.48 -1.18 16.08
CA ALA A 78 -5.83 -0.21 16.96
C ALA A 78 -6.88 0.61 17.75
N ALA A 79 -7.87 1.17 17.06
CA ALA A 79 -8.95 1.93 17.69
C ALA A 79 -9.70 1.07 18.72
N SER A 80 -10.02 -0.18 18.40
CA SER A 80 -10.70 -1.09 19.33
C SER A 80 -9.85 -1.40 20.55
N GLN A 81 -8.54 -1.57 20.41
CA GLN A 81 -7.63 -1.83 21.53
C GLN A 81 -7.50 -0.62 22.46
N VAL A 82 -7.41 0.59 21.89
CA VAL A 82 -7.40 1.83 22.69
C VAL A 82 -8.74 2.02 23.41
N MET A 83 -9.87 1.82 22.72
CA MET A 83 -11.20 1.91 23.35
C MET A 83 -11.42 0.89 24.45
N ALA A 84 -10.83 -0.29 24.35
CA ALA A 84 -10.90 -1.35 25.37
C ALA A 84 -9.91 -1.12 26.53
N GLY A 85 -9.04 -0.09 26.46
CA GLY A 85 -8.02 0.18 27.47
C GLY A 85 -6.87 -0.84 27.47
N CYS A 86 -6.65 -1.53 26.34
CA CYS A 86 -5.51 -2.44 26.21
C CYS A 86 -4.20 -1.67 25.99
N TYR A 87 -4.28 -0.56 25.26
CA TYR A 87 -3.19 0.36 24.95
C TYR A 87 -3.66 1.79 25.01
N ASP A 88 -2.73 2.70 25.31
CA ASP A 88 -2.98 4.15 25.27
C ASP A 88 -2.56 4.74 23.92
N THR A 89 -1.50 4.21 23.31
CA THR A 89 -0.94 4.75 22.06
C THR A 89 -0.52 3.62 21.10
N VAL A 90 -1.12 3.59 19.93
CA VAL A 90 -0.86 2.60 18.87
C VAL A 90 -0.65 3.31 17.54
N ILE A 91 0.34 2.87 16.77
CA ILE A 91 0.53 3.28 15.38
C ILE A 91 -0.16 2.25 14.48
N ALA A 92 -1.04 2.70 13.59
CA ALA A 92 -1.72 1.85 12.62
C ALA A 92 -1.61 2.40 11.20
N GLY A 93 -1.43 1.51 10.23
CA GLY A 93 -1.29 1.88 8.83
C GLY A 93 -1.17 0.66 7.93
N GLY A 94 -0.50 0.81 6.80
CA GLY A 94 -0.27 -0.31 5.89
C GLY A 94 0.77 -0.01 4.82
N VAL A 95 1.22 -1.05 4.17
CA VAL A 95 2.17 -0.99 3.06
C VAL A 95 1.89 -2.08 2.04
N GLU A 96 2.12 -1.76 0.77
CA GLU A 96 2.08 -2.74 -0.30
C GLU A 96 3.12 -2.39 -1.36
N GLN A 97 4.02 -3.33 -1.69
CA GLN A 97 5.06 -3.15 -2.70
C GLN A 97 4.94 -4.22 -3.79
N ILE A 98 3.90 -4.08 -4.60
CA ILE A 98 3.53 -5.07 -5.64
C ILE A 98 4.65 -5.27 -6.66
N THR A 99 5.35 -4.20 -7.05
CA THR A 99 6.41 -4.28 -8.07
C THR A 99 7.57 -5.19 -7.66
N MET A 100 7.92 -5.24 -6.38
CA MET A 100 8.98 -6.14 -5.89
C MET A 100 8.51 -7.59 -5.81
N LEU A 101 7.21 -7.81 -5.65
CA LEU A 101 6.60 -9.12 -5.48
C LEU A 101 6.15 -9.74 -6.81
N SER A 102 5.82 -8.92 -7.81
CA SER A 102 5.29 -9.38 -9.10
C SER A 102 6.15 -10.46 -9.74
N GLY A 103 5.54 -11.61 -10.04
CA GLY A 103 6.21 -12.79 -10.61
C GLY A 103 7.10 -13.57 -9.64
N LYS A 104 7.10 -13.25 -8.34
CA LYS A 104 7.94 -13.88 -7.31
C LYS A 104 7.12 -14.45 -6.15
N GLN A 105 5.80 -14.44 -6.26
CA GLN A 105 4.91 -15.02 -5.26
C GLN A 105 5.09 -16.54 -5.23
N ASN A 106 5.04 -17.10 -4.03
CA ASN A 106 5.01 -18.55 -3.89
C ASN A 106 3.60 -19.06 -4.21
N MET A 107 3.48 -19.76 -5.34
CA MET A 107 2.22 -20.35 -5.80
C MET A 107 2.10 -21.84 -5.49
N ASP A 108 3.10 -22.44 -4.85
CA ASP A 108 3.08 -23.85 -4.48
C ASP A 108 1.97 -24.12 -3.45
N GLY A 109 1.04 -24.98 -3.78
CA GLY A 109 -0.11 -25.29 -2.93
C GLY A 109 -1.10 -24.15 -2.73
N PHE A 110 -1.02 -23.09 -3.53
CA PHE A 110 -1.88 -21.91 -3.39
C PHE A 110 -3.37 -22.25 -3.56
N VAL A 111 -3.71 -23.10 -4.52
CA VAL A 111 -5.09 -23.47 -4.79
C VAL A 111 -5.52 -24.65 -3.94
N ASN A 112 -6.55 -24.46 -3.14
CA ASN A 112 -7.25 -25.55 -2.47
C ASN A 112 -8.37 -26.05 -3.40
N GLU A 113 -8.25 -27.28 -3.89
CA GLU A 113 -9.18 -27.88 -4.86
C GLU A 113 -10.63 -27.91 -4.33
N LYS A 114 -10.83 -28.29 -3.08
CA LYS A 114 -12.16 -28.32 -2.47
C LYS A 114 -12.79 -26.93 -2.38
N LEU A 115 -11.98 -25.91 -2.10
CA LEU A 115 -12.45 -24.54 -2.04
C LEU A 115 -12.75 -24.00 -3.45
N ALA A 116 -11.93 -24.32 -4.43
CA ALA A 116 -12.16 -23.97 -5.82
C ALA A 116 -13.42 -24.63 -6.38
N GLU A 117 -13.69 -25.89 -6.01
CA GLU A 117 -14.89 -26.63 -6.41
C GLU A 117 -16.16 -26.03 -5.77
N SER A 118 -16.13 -25.75 -4.46
CA SER A 118 -17.31 -25.21 -3.75
C SER A 118 -17.56 -23.72 -4.01
N HIS A 119 -16.51 -22.94 -4.31
CA HIS A 119 -16.55 -21.50 -4.57
C HIS A 119 -15.67 -21.15 -5.77
N PRO A 120 -16.07 -21.43 -7.00
CA PRO A 120 -15.22 -21.32 -8.19
C PRO A 120 -14.61 -19.92 -8.42
N GLY A 121 -15.27 -18.88 -7.91
CA GLY A 121 -14.82 -17.50 -8.04
C GLY A 121 -13.80 -17.03 -7.02
N ILE A 122 -13.46 -17.84 -5.99
CA ILE A 122 -12.62 -17.36 -4.86
C ILE A 122 -11.19 -16.97 -5.28
N TYR A 123 -10.67 -17.64 -6.31
CA TYR A 123 -9.32 -17.38 -6.84
C TYR A 123 -9.33 -16.50 -8.10
N HIS A 124 -10.48 -15.94 -8.48
CA HIS A 124 -10.53 -15.04 -9.63
C HIS A 124 -9.72 -13.77 -9.39
N PRO A 125 -8.91 -13.34 -10.36
CA PRO A 125 -8.33 -12.00 -10.34
C PRO A 125 -9.43 -10.93 -10.29
N MET A 126 -9.13 -9.80 -9.63
CA MET A 126 -10.11 -8.72 -9.45
C MET A 126 -10.66 -8.16 -10.77
N GLY A 127 -9.88 -8.19 -11.86
CA GLY A 127 -10.38 -7.83 -13.19
C GLY A 127 -11.55 -8.71 -13.63
N ILE A 128 -11.44 -10.03 -13.46
CA ILE A 128 -12.54 -10.97 -13.78
C ILE A 128 -13.75 -10.73 -12.86
N THR A 129 -13.52 -10.46 -11.59
CA THR A 129 -14.60 -10.11 -10.66
C THR A 129 -15.32 -8.82 -11.10
N ALA A 130 -14.57 -7.82 -11.56
CA ALA A 130 -15.14 -6.57 -12.08
C ALA A 130 -16.01 -6.81 -13.33
N GLU A 131 -15.53 -7.65 -14.27
CA GLU A 131 -16.32 -8.04 -15.45
C GLU A 131 -17.62 -8.79 -15.06
N CYS A 132 -17.55 -9.68 -14.08
CA CYS A 132 -18.74 -10.36 -13.54
C CYS A 132 -19.75 -9.37 -12.97
N VAL A 133 -19.27 -8.34 -12.24
CA VAL A 133 -20.13 -7.29 -11.69
C VAL A 133 -20.73 -6.43 -12.81
N ALA A 134 -19.90 -5.99 -13.76
CA ALA A 134 -20.36 -5.20 -14.90
C ALA A 134 -21.47 -5.92 -15.68
N ASN A 135 -21.27 -7.21 -15.96
CA ASN A 135 -22.28 -8.05 -16.65
C ASN A 135 -23.55 -8.21 -15.81
N ARG A 136 -23.41 -8.49 -14.50
CA ARG A 136 -24.57 -8.71 -13.62
C ARG A 136 -25.46 -7.48 -13.50
N TYR A 137 -24.88 -6.28 -13.45
CA TYR A 137 -25.58 -5.03 -13.24
C TYR A 137 -25.73 -4.20 -14.52
N ASN A 138 -25.38 -4.76 -15.69
CA ASN A 138 -25.43 -4.11 -16.99
C ASN A 138 -24.73 -2.72 -17.00
N VAL A 139 -23.54 -2.66 -16.41
CA VAL A 139 -22.70 -1.45 -16.42
C VAL A 139 -21.99 -1.36 -17.75
N SER A 140 -22.32 -0.37 -18.56
CA SER A 140 -21.72 -0.21 -19.88
C SER A 140 -20.27 0.23 -19.82
N ARG A 141 -19.52 0.02 -20.90
CA ARG A 141 -18.12 0.48 -21.00
C ARG A 141 -18.02 1.99 -20.89
N GLU A 142 -18.96 2.72 -21.49
CA GLU A 142 -19.02 4.18 -21.48
C GLU A 142 -19.16 4.68 -20.04
N THR A 143 -20.05 4.08 -19.25
CA THR A 143 -20.21 4.45 -17.83
C THR A 143 -18.94 4.18 -17.01
N GLN A 144 -18.22 3.08 -17.28
CA GLN A 144 -16.95 2.76 -16.63
C GLN A 144 -15.89 3.82 -16.96
N ASP A 145 -15.79 4.20 -18.24
CA ASP A 145 -14.82 5.21 -18.70
C ASP A 145 -15.16 6.61 -18.18
N GLU A 146 -16.43 7.00 -18.11
CA GLU A 146 -16.89 8.26 -17.51
C GLU A 146 -16.47 8.37 -16.05
N ILE A 147 -16.72 7.33 -15.24
CA ILE A 147 -16.34 7.32 -13.82
C ILE A 147 -14.82 7.37 -13.68
N ALA A 148 -14.09 6.62 -14.49
CA ALA A 148 -12.62 6.63 -14.48
C ALA A 148 -12.06 8.00 -14.82
N PHE A 149 -12.58 8.65 -15.86
CA PHE A 149 -12.19 10.00 -16.26
C PHE A 149 -12.50 11.04 -15.18
N GLU A 150 -13.71 10.99 -14.61
CA GLU A 150 -14.10 11.89 -13.52
C GLU A 150 -13.20 11.70 -12.28
N SER A 151 -12.88 10.47 -11.92
CA SER A 151 -11.96 10.16 -10.81
C SER A 151 -10.57 10.77 -11.02
N GLN A 152 -10.00 10.64 -12.22
CA GLN A 152 -8.71 11.25 -12.55
C GLN A 152 -8.77 12.78 -12.53
N THR A 153 -9.83 13.36 -13.07
CA THR A 153 -10.03 14.82 -13.09
C THR A 153 -10.14 15.40 -11.67
N ARG A 154 -10.91 14.75 -10.82
CA ARG A 154 -11.06 15.17 -9.41
C ARG A 154 -9.74 15.05 -8.64
N THR A 155 -8.99 13.97 -8.88
CA THR A 155 -7.68 13.76 -8.23
C THR A 155 -6.69 14.84 -8.66
N ALA A 156 -6.58 15.12 -9.96
CA ALA A 156 -5.70 16.18 -10.48
C ALA A 156 -6.04 17.54 -9.86
N ALA A 157 -7.31 17.92 -9.85
CA ALA A 157 -7.75 19.17 -9.25
C ALA A 157 -7.45 19.26 -7.74
N ALA A 158 -7.57 18.14 -7.01
CA ALA A 158 -7.23 18.08 -5.60
C ALA A 158 -5.71 18.22 -5.34
N GLN A 159 -4.88 17.63 -6.21
CA GLN A 159 -3.43 17.79 -6.17
C GLN A 159 -3.00 19.23 -6.47
N GLU A 160 -3.53 19.83 -7.53
CA GLU A 160 -3.28 21.23 -7.88
C GLU A 160 -3.68 22.20 -6.77
N ALA A 161 -4.78 21.91 -6.09
CA ALA A 161 -5.25 22.67 -4.92
C ALA A 161 -4.46 22.39 -3.63
N GLY A 162 -3.43 21.54 -3.65
CA GLY A 162 -2.58 21.20 -2.51
C GLY A 162 -3.30 20.44 -1.39
N LYS A 163 -4.44 19.79 -1.66
CA LYS A 163 -5.26 19.14 -0.61
C LYS A 163 -4.56 17.97 0.10
N PHE A 164 -3.52 17.40 -0.51
CA PHE A 164 -2.77 16.28 0.05
C PHE A 164 -1.44 16.69 0.69
N THR A 165 -1.05 17.96 0.63
CA THR A 165 0.28 18.44 1.05
C THR A 165 0.57 18.12 2.51
N ASP A 166 -0.41 18.31 3.39
CA ASP A 166 -0.27 18.09 4.82
C ASP A 166 -0.23 16.60 5.20
N GLU A 167 -0.73 15.74 4.33
CA GLU A 167 -0.77 14.28 4.57
C GLU A 167 0.52 13.59 4.09
N ILE A 168 1.23 14.19 3.13
CA ILE A 168 2.38 13.57 2.48
C ILE A 168 3.66 13.81 3.27
N ILE A 169 4.45 12.74 3.45
CA ILE A 169 5.84 12.79 3.91
C ILE A 169 6.70 12.42 2.69
N PRO A 170 7.43 13.38 2.09
CA PRO A 170 8.25 13.11 0.92
C PRO A 170 9.39 12.15 1.23
N MET A 171 9.75 11.30 0.27
CA MET A 171 10.82 10.32 0.40
C MET A 171 11.77 10.39 -0.79
N ASP A 172 13.06 10.49 -0.51
CA ASP A 172 14.09 10.37 -1.54
C ASP A 172 14.23 8.92 -2.00
N THR A 173 14.12 8.69 -3.29
CA THR A 173 14.25 7.35 -3.86
C THR A 173 15.01 7.36 -5.19
N LYS A 174 15.55 6.21 -5.55
CA LYS A 174 16.21 6.01 -6.84
C LYS A 174 15.33 5.22 -7.78
N MET A 175 15.15 5.72 -8.96
CA MET A 175 14.48 5.00 -10.05
C MET A 175 15.49 4.71 -11.15
N MET A 176 15.52 3.47 -11.62
CA MET A 176 16.26 3.10 -12.82
C MET A 176 15.42 3.44 -14.04
N LEU A 177 15.91 4.38 -14.84
CA LEU A 177 15.34 4.71 -16.14
C LEU A 177 16.08 3.90 -17.20
N MET A 178 15.32 3.10 -17.96
CA MET A 178 15.86 2.37 -19.10
C MET A 178 15.48 3.11 -20.39
N ASN A 179 16.48 3.48 -21.18
CA ASN A 179 16.24 3.93 -22.54
C ASN A 179 15.85 2.73 -23.40
N LYS A 180 14.62 2.72 -23.91
CA LYS A 180 14.09 1.60 -24.71
C LYS A 180 14.79 1.45 -26.07
N GLU A 181 15.40 2.50 -26.58
CA GLU A 181 16.08 2.49 -27.89
C GLU A 181 17.54 2.04 -27.79
N THR A 182 18.24 2.44 -26.74
CA THR A 182 19.67 2.11 -26.56
C THR A 182 19.93 0.96 -25.60
N GLY A 183 18.93 0.57 -24.78
CA GLY A 183 19.08 -0.42 -23.71
C GLY A 183 19.90 0.08 -22.51
N GLU A 184 20.35 1.32 -22.53
CA GLU A 184 21.10 1.90 -21.42
C GLU A 184 20.22 2.20 -20.23
N SER A 185 20.70 1.89 -19.03
CA SER A 185 20.02 2.20 -17.77
C SER A 185 20.76 3.31 -17.03
N LYS A 186 20.01 4.26 -16.48
CA LYS A 186 20.51 5.36 -15.66
C LYS A 186 19.73 5.45 -14.35
N ASP A 187 20.45 5.53 -13.23
CA ASP A 187 19.85 5.85 -11.94
C ASP A 187 19.42 7.34 -11.92
N CYS A 188 18.16 7.57 -11.60
CA CYS A 188 17.61 8.89 -11.40
C CYS A 188 17.17 9.03 -9.94
N LEU A 189 17.70 10.03 -9.25
CA LEU A 189 17.20 10.43 -7.94
C LEU A 189 15.83 11.09 -8.09
N LEU A 190 14.88 10.61 -7.36
CA LEU A 190 13.54 11.15 -7.33
C LEU A 190 13.22 11.61 -5.91
N TYR A 191 12.85 12.86 -5.81
CA TYR A 191 12.17 13.41 -4.66
C TYR A 191 10.67 13.35 -4.96
N THR A 192 9.97 12.35 -4.42
CA THR A 192 8.56 12.12 -4.73
C THR A 192 7.75 11.92 -3.47
N SER A 193 6.46 12.25 -3.55
CA SER A 193 5.49 11.69 -2.66
C SER A 193 5.50 10.15 -2.78
N PRO A 194 5.15 9.41 -1.74
CA PRO A 194 5.17 7.95 -1.75
C PRO A 194 4.16 7.30 -2.72
N SER A 195 3.29 8.09 -3.37
CA SER A 195 2.31 7.57 -4.32
C SER A 195 2.83 7.57 -5.75
N PRO A 196 2.89 6.40 -6.43
CA PRO A 196 3.23 6.33 -7.86
C PRO A 196 2.18 6.98 -8.77
N ARG A 197 1.00 7.35 -8.24
CA ARG A 197 -0.05 8.07 -8.98
C ARG A 197 0.25 9.54 -9.19
N ASP A 198 1.19 10.11 -8.47
CA ASP A 198 1.57 11.52 -8.55
C ASP A 198 2.43 11.87 -9.77
N ARG A 199 2.61 10.95 -10.69
CA ARG A 199 3.33 11.21 -11.94
C ARG A 199 2.40 11.15 -13.14
N SER A 200 2.23 12.28 -13.77
CA SER A 200 1.64 12.49 -15.09
C SER A 200 2.31 11.72 -16.26
N LEU A 201 3.12 10.71 -15.96
CA LEU A 201 3.86 9.88 -16.92
C LEU A 201 3.31 8.46 -17.08
N SER A 202 2.19 8.13 -16.45
CA SER A 202 1.44 6.93 -16.80
C SER A 202 0.71 7.16 -18.12
N ARG A 203 1.44 7.13 -19.22
CA ARG A 203 0.83 6.87 -20.51
C ARG A 203 0.35 5.44 -20.49
N MET A 204 -0.95 5.24 -20.33
CA MET A 204 -1.56 4.00 -20.76
C MET A 204 -1.20 3.78 -22.22
N PRO A 205 -0.72 2.61 -22.63
CA PRO A 205 -0.61 2.31 -24.06
C PRO A 205 -2.01 2.42 -24.62
N SER A 206 -2.20 3.28 -25.62
CA SER A 206 -3.39 3.23 -26.45
C SER A 206 -3.46 1.83 -27.03
N SER A 207 -4.42 1.05 -26.62
CA SER A 207 -4.79 -0.19 -27.28
C SER A 207 -5.19 0.15 -28.71
N ALA A 208 -4.36 -0.27 -29.67
CA ALA A 208 -4.79 -0.42 -31.03
C ALA A 208 -5.65 -1.68 -31.13
#